data_da96da4b6bc1df8467e9fd80b77297b3
#
_entry.id   da96da4b6bc1df8467e9fd80b77297b3
#
_cell.length_a   1.000
_cell.length_b   1.000
_cell.length_c   1.000
_cell.angle_alpha   90.00
_cell.angle_beta   90.00
_cell.angle_gamma   90.00
#
_symmetry.space_group_name_H-M   'P 1'
#
loop_
_entity.id
_entity.type
_entity.pdbx_description
1 polymer ?
#
loop_
_entity_poly.entity_id
_entity_poly.type
_entity_poly.pdbx_seq_one_letter_code
_entity_poly.pdbx_strand_id
1 'polypeptide(L)'
;MRVLAKLGLALAGAAVLAGAAFAADTGVLTNNGVLDRLMAGTGVWHKAPGTTTPQFVVDPSWPQPLPHHWLLGQIGGLFVDRHDHVWVLNRPRSLTNDEIGLSDAVPNALDSRKIPVNGLGFERPHGPAADCCMAAPSVLEFDSAGKLLRAWGGPSDPGWMEKHCRAADGCIWPGNEHGIYVDANDNVWIGGNTAYGGKPPEEGGAEAAGTGPRAPWATNKLGADGFILKFDMDGNFKMRVGGTPHAFDSNDKDGGINGTPVFYQPADIVVDPATNRLYVADGYGNRRIVIADATTGKYIGHFGAYGNNPVDDAAAKAAGRWPDDLAAGRTKPMFFRNPVHCVKIANDGRIYVCDRGNDRIQVFDKNSPQLGKPCSNPDGEAGKCGFVGEQWISRKTETLPVMPGTAVSMSFSPDTAQSCLYVGDNTNQTIYILNRRNLTELGRLGKAGRMAGQFHWLHQVSPDSTGDLYTADVDTGKRIQKFLHYGPAGCSGTGFATVGGAAD
;
A
#
# COMPACT_ATOMS: atom_id res chain seq x y z
N MET A 1 41.72 21.98 -4.16
CA MET A 1 41.75 20.57 -3.75
C MET A 1 40.53 20.09 -2.93
N ARG A 2 39.83 20.96 -2.14
CA ARG A 2 38.64 20.54 -1.37
C ARG A 2 37.32 20.50 -2.16
N VAL A 3 37.28 21.06 -3.36
CA VAL A 3 36.10 21.03 -4.26
C VAL A 3 36.08 19.72 -5.08
N LEU A 4 37.22 19.15 -5.36
CA LEU A 4 37.35 17.87 -6.08
C LEU A 4 36.95 16.64 -5.25
N ALA A 5 37.05 16.73 -3.93
CA ALA A 5 36.68 15.61 -3.05
C ALA A 5 35.15 15.49 -2.82
N LYS A 6 34.41 16.60 -2.92
CA LYS A 6 32.93 16.55 -2.83
C LYS A 6 32.26 16.21 -4.16
N LEU A 7 32.91 16.53 -5.28
CA LEU A 7 32.51 15.99 -6.59
C LEU A 7 32.81 14.47 -6.69
N GLY A 8 33.81 13.99 -5.98
CA GLY A 8 34.21 12.59 -6.01
C GLY A 8 33.20 11.63 -5.39
N LEU A 9 32.44 12.05 -4.34
CA LEU A 9 31.41 11.18 -3.73
C LEU A 9 30.05 11.25 -4.48
N ALA A 10 29.68 12.41 -5.00
CA ALA A 10 28.49 12.52 -5.84
C ALA A 10 28.71 11.87 -7.23
N LEU A 11 29.96 11.90 -7.73
CA LEU A 11 30.37 11.19 -8.93
C LEU A 11 30.57 9.68 -8.67
N ALA A 12 30.79 9.23 -7.46
CA ALA A 12 30.85 7.80 -7.15
C ALA A 12 29.47 7.14 -7.25
N GLY A 13 28.39 7.82 -6.82
CA GLY A 13 27.02 7.34 -7.04
C GLY A 13 26.60 7.43 -8.50
N ALA A 14 26.86 8.55 -9.16
CA ALA A 14 26.58 8.75 -10.59
C ALA A 14 27.56 7.98 -11.50
N ALA A 15 28.81 7.79 -11.08
CA ALA A 15 29.80 7.00 -11.81
C ALA A 15 29.54 5.48 -11.64
N VAL A 16 28.91 5.04 -10.56
CA VAL A 16 28.44 3.66 -10.43
C VAL A 16 27.29 3.40 -11.41
N LEU A 17 26.40 4.39 -11.64
CA LEU A 17 25.29 4.26 -12.62
C LEU A 17 25.76 4.45 -14.06
N ALA A 18 26.60 5.44 -14.32
CA ALA A 18 27.24 5.62 -15.64
C ALA A 18 28.28 4.54 -15.93
N GLY A 19 28.97 4.08 -14.89
CA GLY A 19 29.92 2.97 -14.97
C GLY A 19 29.25 1.62 -15.21
N ALA A 20 28.01 1.38 -14.74
CA ALA A 20 27.27 0.17 -15.06
C ALA A 20 26.87 0.10 -16.54
N ALA A 21 26.51 1.24 -17.15
CA ALA A 21 26.26 1.31 -18.59
C ALA A 21 27.55 1.23 -19.43
N PHE A 22 28.66 1.80 -18.92
CA PHE A 22 29.97 1.74 -19.58
C PHE A 22 30.74 0.45 -19.29
N ALA A 23 30.51 -0.18 -18.12
CA ALA A 23 31.23 -1.39 -17.74
C ALA A 23 30.73 -2.64 -18.48
N ALA A 24 29.53 -2.61 -19.03
CA ALA A 24 29.11 -3.63 -20.00
C ALA A 24 30.01 -3.66 -21.23
N ASP A 25 30.65 -2.51 -21.54
CA ASP A 25 31.53 -2.37 -22.72
C ASP A 25 33.04 -2.43 -22.41
N THR A 26 33.46 -2.17 -21.17
CA THR A 26 34.90 -2.04 -20.85
C THR A 26 35.48 -3.12 -19.94
N GLY A 27 34.68 -3.99 -19.36
CA GLY A 27 35.13 -5.09 -18.49
C GLY A 27 35.80 -4.67 -17.17
N VAL A 28 35.91 -3.36 -16.89
CA VAL A 28 36.70 -2.84 -15.75
C VAL A 28 35.97 -2.89 -14.41
N LEU A 29 34.65 -2.90 -14.41
CA LEU A 29 33.86 -2.97 -13.18
C LEU A 29 33.32 -4.37 -12.85
N THR A 30 33.39 -5.29 -13.80
CA THR A 30 32.92 -6.68 -13.62
C THR A 30 33.87 -7.52 -12.77
N ASN A 31 35.14 -7.10 -12.62
CA ASN A 31 36.13 -7.87 -11.86
C ASN A 31 35.96 -7.83 -10.33
N ASN A 32 35.13 -6.98 -9.77
CA ASN A 32 34.93 -6.93 -8.31
C ASN A 32 33.69 -7.69 -7.82
N GLY A 33 32.86 -8.21 -8.69
CA GLY A 33 31.68 -9.03 -8.34
C GLY A 33 30.65 -8.36 -7.42
N VAL A 34 30.91 -7.11 -6.97
CA VAL A 34 30.03 -6.38 -6.04
C VAL A 34 28.85 -5.77 -6.80
N LEU A 35 29.14 -5.12 -7.93
CA LEU A 35 28.09 -4.59 -8.81
C LEU A 35 27.23 -5.70 -9.42
N ASP A 36 27.87 -6.78 -9.87
CA ASP A 36 27.16 -7.94 -10.40
C ASP A 36 26.27 -8.58 -9.34
N ARG A 37 26.68 -8.60 -8.07
CA ARG A 37 25.87 -9.11 -6.97
C ARG A 37 24.74 -8.15 -6.59
N LEU A 38 24.96 -6.85 -6.60
CA LEU A 38 23.94 -5.84 -6.39
C LEU A 38 22.92 -5.86 -7.53
N MET A 39 23.39 -5.96 -8.77
CA MET A 39 22.54 -5.99 -9.96
C MET A 39 21.80 -7.33 -10.12
N ALA A 40 22.42 -8.45 -9.84
CA ALA A 40 21.82 -9.78 -9.99
C ALA A 40 20.64 -10.06 -9.05
N GLY A 41 20.48 -9.25 -7.99
CA GLY A 41 19.36 -9.36 -7.05
C GLY A 41 18.28 -8.30 -7.19
N THR A 42 18.55 -7.22 -7.93
CA THR A 42 17.74 -6.00 -7.91
C THR A 42 17.30 -5.51 -9.29
N GLY A 43 17.88 -6.02 -10.37
CA GLY A 43 17.52 -5.66 -11.72
C GLY A 43 16.17 -6.23 -12.16
N VAL A 44 15.62 -5.65 -13.22
CA VAL A 44 14.41 -6.18 -13.87
C VAL A 44 14.75 -7.49 -14.58
N TRP A 45 14.01 -8.53 -14.28
CA TRP A 45 14.17 -9.87 -14.81
C TRP A 45 12.88 -10.36 -15.50
N HIS A 46 12.90 -11.53 -16.10
CA HIS A 46 11.78 -12.11 -16.84
C HIS A 46 11.18 -11.13 -17.84
N LYS A 47 12.05 -10.54 -18.69
CA LYS A 47 11.61 -9.57 -19.68
C LYS A 47 10.98 -10.25 -20.88
N ALA A 48 9.82 -9.74 -21.33
CA ALA A 48 9.21 -10.17 -22.55
C ALA A 48 10.06 -9.73 -23.76
N PRO A 49 10.24 -10.58 -24.77
CA PRO A 49 11.01 -10.23 -25.97
C PRO A 49 10.45 -8.99 -26.69
N GLY A 50 11.36 -8.14 -27.21
CA GLY A 50 10.96 -6.93 -27.94
C GLY A 50 10.29 -5.84 -27.10
N THR A 51 10.39 -5.90 -25.77
CA THR A 51 9.84 -4.90 -24.86
C THR A 51 10.92 -4.02 -24.26
N THR A 52 10.53 -2.80 -23.88
CA THR A 52 11.36 -1.91 -23.06
C THR A 52 10.67 -1.65 -21.75
N THR A 53 11.45 -1.62 -20.67
CA THR A 53 11.01 -1.32 -19.30
C THR A 53 12.03 -0.44 -18.62
N PRO A 54 11.62 0.41 -17.66
CA PRO A 54 12.55 1.02 -16.72
C PRO A 54 13.41 -0.06 -16.05
N GLN A 55 14.63 0.31 -15.69
CA GLN A 55 15.56 -0.53 -14.97
C GLN A 55 15.80 0.07 -13.59
N PHE A 56 16.10 -0.78 -12.62
CA PHE A 56 16.24 -0.34 -11.24
C PHE A 56 17.46 -0.97 -10.57
N VAL A 57 18.01 -0.25 -9.60
CA VAL A 57 19.02 -0.77 -8.67
C VAL A 57 18.68 -0.27 -7.26
N VAL A 58 18.74 -1.14 -6.26
CA VAL A 58 18.44 -0.74 -4.89
C VAL A 58 19.50 0.24 -4.38
N ASP A 59 19.04 1.30 -3.69
CA ASP A 59 19.90 2.20 -2.92
C ASP A 59 19.99 1.71 -1.48
N PRO A 60 21.09 1.05 -1.07
CA PRO A 60 21.21 0.53 0.28
C PRO A 60 21.45 1.61 1.34
N SER A 61 21.66 2.86 0.94
CA SER A 61 21.89 4.00 1.83
C SER A 61 20.63 4.79 2.15
N TRP A 62 19.52 4.48 1.49
CA TRP A 62 18.23 5.12 1.73
C TRP A 62 17.32 4.26 2.62
N PRO A 63 16.62 4.83 3.60
CA PRO A 63 16.69 6.20 4.10
C PRO A 63 17.93 6.45 4.95
N GLN A 64 18.21 7.71 5.25
CA GLN A 64 19.22 8.06 6.25
C GLN A 64 18.79 7.54 7.64
N PRO A 65 19.75 7.30 8.56
CA PRO A 65 19.43 6.85 9.91
C PRO A 65 18.41 7.77 10.60
N LEU A 66 17.40 7.17 11.20
CA LEU A 66 16.38 7.90 11.93
C LEU A 66 16.95 8.53 13.21
N PRO A 67 16.51 9.75 13.59
CA PRO A 67 16.91 10.39 14.84
C PRO A 67 16.31 9.63 16.05
N HIS A 68 16.75 10.03 17.25
CA HIS A 68 16.19 9.58 18.52
C HIS A 68 16.19 8.04 18.72
N HIS A 69 17.05 7.33 18.03
CA HIS A 69 17.08 5.85 18.03
C HIS A 69 15.75 5.22 17.60
N TRP A 70 15.00 5.89 16.72
CA TRP A 70 13.73 5.37 16.23
C TRP A 70 13.92 4.14 15.33
N LEU A 71 12.99 3.20 15.50
CA LEU A 71 12.80 2.05 14.61
C LEU A 71 11.43 2.12 13.93
N LEU A 72 11.41 1.65 12.70
CA LEU A 72 10.17 1.40 11.98
C LEU A 72 9.61 0.03 12.38
N GLY A 73 8.32 -0.01 12.63
CA GLY A 73 7.53 -1.24 12.67
C GLY A 73 7.05 -1.66 11.28
N GLN A 74 5.95 -2.37 11.23
CA GLN A 74 5.26 -2.69 9.97
C GLN A 74 4.88 -1.41 9.23
N ILE A 75 5.00 -1.41 7.91
CA ILE A 75 4.62 -0.24 7.12
C ILE A 75 3.22 -0.46 6.55
N GLY A 76 2.24 0.23 7.13
CA GLY A 76 0.83 0.17 6.73
C GLY A 76 0.51 0.96 5.46
N GLY A 77 1.39 1.88 5.05
CA GLY A 77 1.22 2.68 3.85
C GLY A 77 2.50 3.39 3.42
N LEU A 78 2.64 3.65 2.13
CA LEU A 78 3.70 4.47 1.55
C LEU A 78 3.14 5.19 0.33
N PHE A 79 3.46 6.48 0.21
CA PHE A 79 3.07 7.32 -0.92
C PHE A 79 4.15 8.34 -1.21
N VAL A 80 4.42 8.61 -2.48
CA VAL A 80 5.29 9.71 -2.92
C VAL A 80 4.41 10.84 -3.42
N ASP A 81 4.55 12.03 -2.84
CA ASP A 81 3.74 13.19 -3.17
C ASP A 81 4.28 13.97 -4.39
N ARG A 82 3.58 15.03 -4.77
CA ARG A 82 3.95 15.89 -5.91
C ARG A 82 5.25 16.69 -5.72
N HIS A 83 5.81 16.69 -4.52
CA HIS A 83 7.09 17.31 -4.18
C HIS A 83 8.24 16.30 -4.15
N ASP A 84 7.97 15.06 -4.56
CA ASP A 84 8.90 13.91 -4.46
C ASP A 84 9.27 13.56 -3.00
N HIS A 85 8.39 13.93 -2.05
CA HIS A 85 8.55 13.51 -0.66
C HIS A 85 7.89 12.15 -0.44
N VAL A 86 8.57 11.32 0.32
CA VAL A 86 8.13 9.95 0.62
C VAL A 86 7.44 9.92 1.98
N TRP A 87 6.13 9.72 1.95
CA TRP A 87 5.30 9.60 3.13
C TRP A 87 5.15 8.14 3.52
N VAL A 88 5.40 7.85 4.79
CA VAL A 88 5.38 6.49 5.34
C VAL A 88 4.42 6.44 6.52
N LEU A 89 3.51 5.48 6.48
CA LEU A 89 2.60 5.18 7.59
C LEU A 89 3.12 3.96 8.35
N ASN A 90 3.80 4.24 9.45
CA ASN A 90 4.41 3.27 10.34
C ASN A 90 3.41 2.75 11.36
N ARG A 91 3.54 1.48 11.74
CA ARG A 91 2.79 0.83 12.82
C ARG A 91 3.69 0.66 14.06
N PRO A 92 3.80 1.65 14.95
CA PRO A 92 4.71 1.59 16.09
C PRO A 92 4.40 0.43 17.04
N ARG A 93 3.13 0.03 17.14
CA ARG A 93 2.67 -1.09 17.98
C ARG A 93 3.09 -2.46 17.47
N SER A 94 3.65 -2.55 16.28
CA SER A 94 4.11 -3.81 15.70
C SER A 94 5.55 -4.18 16.09
N LEU A 95 6.27 -3.28 16.76
CA LEU A 95 7.58 -3.58 17.32
C LEU A 95 7.45 -4.53 18.51
N THR A 96 8.36 -5.48 18.58
CA THR A 96 8.40 -6.50 19.65
C THR A 96 9.26 -6.03 20.82
N ASN A 97 9.12 -6.66 21.97
CA ASN A 97 9.88 -6.28 23.18
C ASN A 97 11.41 -6.43 23.02
N ASP A 98 11.87 -7.25 22.09
CA ASP A 98 13.29 -7.39 21.76
C ASP A 98 13.80 -6.35 20.77
N GLU A 99 12.91 -5.58 20.16
CA GLU A 99 13.26 -4.49 19.25
C GLU A 99 13.30 -3.12 19.95
N ILE A 100 12.69 -2.98 21.12
CA ILE A 100 12.60 -1.71 21.86
C ILE A 100 13.15 -1.82 23.29
N GLY A 101 13.76 -0.76 23.80
CA GLY A 101 14.40 -0.79 25.10
C GLY A 101 14.54 0.55 25.84
N LEU A 102 14.56 1.66 25.13
CA LEU A 102 14.82 2.98 25.73
C LEU A 102 13.62 3.62 26.44
N SER A 103 12.61 2.87 26.81
CA SER A 103 11.37 3.42 27.42
C SER A 103 11.57 4.19 28.72
N ASP A 104 12.59 3.84 29.49
CA ASP A 104 12.86 4.49 30.79
C ASP A 104 13.68 5.79 30.63
N ALA A 105 14.31 6.01 29.49
CA ALA A 105 15.16 7.16 29.22
C ALA A 105 14.40 8.40 28.73
N VAL A 106 13.16 8.25 28.30
CA VAL A 106 12.31 9.33 27.78
C VAL A 106 11.05 9.42 28.62
N PRO A 107 10.94 10.44 29.50
CA PRO A 107 9.71 10.71 30.21
C PRO A 107 8.56 10.89 29.18
N ASN A 108 7.49 10.10 29.31
CA ASN A 108 6.37 10.03 28.37
C ASN A 108 6.60 9.25 27.05
N ALA A 109 7.77 8.62 26.83
CA ALA A 109 7.77 7.53 25.89
C ALA A 109 6.68 6.54 26.30
N LEU A 110 5.99 5.99 25.34
CA LEU A 110 5.03 4.93 25.61
C LEU A 110 5.73 3.93 26.52
N ASP A 111 5.15 3.71 27.70
CA ASP A 111 5.61 2.62 28.55
C ASP A 111 5.61 1.38 27.67
N SER A 112 6.78 0.96 27.21
CA SER A 112 6.95 -0.15 26.28
C SER A 112 6.35 -1.44 26.85
N ARG A 113 6.17 -1.50 28.19
CA ARG A 113 5.39 -2.53 28.85
C ARG A 113 3.89 -2.48 28.50
N LYS A 114 3.42 -1.35 27.95
CA LYS A 114 2.04 -1.16 27.48
C LYS A 114 1.92 -1.19 25.95
N ILE A 115 3.03 -1.28 25.22
CA ILE A 115 2.95 -1.57 23.78
C ILE A 115 2.74 -3.07 23.65
N PRO A 116 1.56 -3.51 23.28
CA PRO A 116 1.29 -4.92 23.20
C PRO A 116 2.06 -5.54 22.05
N VAL A 117 2.73 -6.61 22.33
CA VAL A 117 3.42 -7.42 21.34
C VAL A 117 2.40 -8.10 20.45
N ASN A 118 2.47 -7.85 19.15
CA ASN A 118 1.63 -8.54 18.21
C ASN A 118 1.92 -10.03 18.21
N GLY A 119 1.01 -10.76 18.73
CA GLY A 119 0.51 -12.02 18.22
C GLY A 119 1.41 -13.19 17.96
N LEU A 120 2.68 -13.12 18.17
CA LEU A 120 3.56 -14.27 17.99
C LEU A 120 3.82 -15.07 19.28
N GLY A 121 3.04 -14.80 20.33
CA GLY A 121 3.10 -15.60 21.58
C GLY A 121 4.38 -15.42 22.41
N PHE A 122 5.20 -14.47 22.07
CA PHE A 122 6.42 -14.14 22.80
C PHE A 122 6.18 -12.96 23.76
N GLU A 123 5.16 -13.05 24.60
CA GLU A 123 5.09 -12.18 25.76
C GLU A 123 6.28 -12.49 26.66
N ARG A 124 7.29 -11.63 26.62
CA ARG A 124 8.32 -11.69 27.68
C ARG A 124 7.75 -11.08 28.94
N PRO A 125 7.70 -11.82 30.04
CA PRO A 125 7.14 -11.33 31.29
C PRO A 125 7.90 -10.16 31.93
N HIS A 126 9.00 -9.71 31.33
CA HIS A 126 9.95 -8.80 31.94
C HIS A 126 10.14 -7.44 31.22
N GLY A 127 9.29 -7.09 30.25
CA GLY A 127 9.38 -5.80 29.56
C GLY A 127 10.44 -5.75 28.44
N PRO A 128 10.83 -4.53 27.99
CA PRO A 128 11.78 -4.35 26.91
C PRO A 128 13.13 -5.01 27.20
N ALA A 129 13.69 -5.64 26.18
CA ALA A 129 14.92 -6.42 26.33
C ALA A 129 16.14 -5.79 25.63
N ALA A 130 15.95 -4.75 24.80
CA ALA A 130 17.03 -4.06 24.13
C ALA A 130 17.54 -2.88 24.95
N ASP A 131 18.83 -2.58 24.85
CA ASP A 131 19.44 -1.38 25.45
C ASP A 131 19.21 -0.13 24.61
N CYS A 132 18.68 -0.28 23.41
CA CYS A 132 18.39 0.82 22.50
C CYS A 132 16.93 0.76 22.03
N CYS A 133 16.56 1.83 21.46
CA CYS A 133 15.56 1.97 20.40
C CYS A 133 14.14 2.17 20.89
N MET A 134 13.47 3.01 20.14
CA MET A 134 12.09 3.43 20.37
C MET A 134 11.28 3.30 19.09
N ALA A 135 9.98 3.12 19.21
CA ALA A 135 9.09 3.18 18.07
C ALA A 135 9.06 4.60 17.47
N ALA A 136 9.27 4.73 16.17
CA ALA A 136 9.04 5.98 15.46
C ALA A 136 7.55 6.38 15.52
N PRO A 137 7.20 7.68 15.37
CA PRO A 137 5.83 8.13 15.14
C PRO A 137 5.16 7.41 13.96
N SER A 138 3.82 7.44 13.92
CA SER A 138 3.09 6.72 12.87
C SER A 138 3.24 7.36 11.49
N VAL A 139 3.37 8.67 11.37
CA VAL A 139 3.56 9.35 10.09
C VAL A 139 4.97 9.91 10.00
N LEU A 140 5.69 9.53 8.95
CA LEU A 140 7.02 10.06 8.64
C LEU A 140 7.06 10.57 7.20
N GLU A 141 7.75 11.68 6.98
CA GLU A 141 8.00 12.28 5.67
C GLU A 141 9.51 12.39 5.44
N PHE A 142 9.94 11.90 4.30
CA PHE A 142 11.35 11.94 3.88
C PHE A 142 11.49 12.71 2.58
N ASP A 143 12.61 13.39 2.38
CA ASP A 143 13.00 13.84 1.05
C ASP A 143 13.52 12.67 0.18
N SER A 144 13.73 12.93 -1.10
CA SER A 144 14.24 11.92 -2.04
C SER A 144 15.66 11.42 -1.70
N ALA A 145 16.43 12.19 -0.89
CA ALA A 145 17.75 11.79 -0.37
C ALA A 145 17.66 10.97 0.93
N GLY A 146 16.47 10.71 1.44
CA GLY A 146 16.22 9.90 2.63
C GLY A 146 16.34 10.65 3.96
N LYS A 147 16.47 11.98 3.92
CA LYS A 147 16.47 12.80 5.14
C LYS A 147 15.05 12.91 5.66
N LEU A 148 14.83 12.62 6.93
CA LEU A 148 13.56 12.84 7.62
C LEU A 148 13.25 14.34 7.68
N LEU A 149 12.08 14.74 7.15
CA LEU A 149 11.58 16.11 7.15
C LEU A 149 10.59 16.34 8.27
N ARG A 150 9.64 15.42 8.45
CA ARG A 150 8.59 15.46 9.49
C ARG A 150 8.35 14.08 10.07
N ALA A 151 7.94 14.06 11.33
CA ALA A 151 7.44 12.86 11.98
C ALA A 151 6.41 13.27 13.03
N TRP A 152 5.23 12.63 13.02
CA TRP A 152 4.15 12.95 13.93
C TRP A 152 3.13 11.83 14.07
N GLY A 153 2.39 11.87 15.15
CA GLY A 153 1.16 11.11 15.35
C GLY A 153 1.33 9.66 15.76
N GLY A 154 0.20 9.11 16.14
CA GLY A 154 0.10 7.74 16.60
C GLY A 154 0.48 7.52 18.06
N PRO A 155 0.41 6.27 18.52
CA PRO A 155 0.57 5.94 19.93
C PRO A 155 2.00 6.12 20.46
N SER A 156 3.00 6.24 19.59
CA SER A 156 4.38 6.55 19.97
C SER A 156 4.65 8.04 20.14
N ASP A 157 3.67 8.88 19.85
CA ASP A 157 3.74 10.35 20.02
C ASP A 157 2.53 10.84 20.85
N PRO A 158 2.44 10.49 22.14
CA PRO A 158 1.28 10.80 22.97
C PRO A 158 1.06 12.30 23.16
N GLY A 159 2.13 13.08 23.24
CA GLY A 159 2.03 14.54 23.39
C GLY A 159 1.45 15.21 22.15
N TRP A 160 1.68 14.69 20.96
CA TRP A 160 1.04 15.10 19.73
C TRP A 160 -0.44 14.69 19.73
N MET A 161 -0.74 13.46 20.10
CA MET A 161 -2.11 12.93 20.14
C MET A 161 -3.02 13.81 21.01
N GLU A 162 -2.55 14.21 22.17
CA GLU A 162 -3.32 15.06 23.11
C GLU A 162 -3.65 16.44 22.53
N LYS A 163 -2.80 16.97 21.64
CA LYS A 163 -2.94 18.30 21.05
C LYS A 163 -3.70 18.31 19.72
N HIS A 164 -3.42 17.32 18.86
CA HIS A 164 -3.80 17.35 17.43
C HIS A 164 -4.84 16.30 17.05
N CYS A 165 -5.07 15.24 17.84
CA CYS A 165 -6.05 14.21 17.55
C CYS A 165 -6.91 13.87 18.76
N ARG A 166 -7.80 14.78 19.15
CA ARG A 166 -8.65 14.58 20.31
C ARG A 166 -10.02 14.05 19.90
N ALA A 167 -10.56 13.12 20.65
CA ALA A 167 -11.90 12.58 20.44
C ALA A 167 -12.99 13.67 20.49
N ALA A 168 -12.79 14.71 21.31
CA ALA A 168 -13.70 15.87 21.39
C ALA A 168 -13.78 16.64 20.06
N ASP A 169 -12.70 16.65 19.26
CA ASP A 169 -12.64 17.30 17.95
C ASP A 169 -13.08 16.34 16.82
N GLY A 170 -13.49 15.13 17.17
CA GLY A 170 -13.89 14.09 16.22
C GLY A 170 -12.72 13.27 15.66
N CYS A 171 -11.49 13.50 16.11
CA CYS A 171 -10.34 12.69 15.72
C CYS A 171 -10.25 11.42 16.57
N ILE A 172 -10.19 10.29 15.90
CA ILE A 172 -9.95 8.97 16.52
C ILE A 172 -8.83 8.32 15.73
N TRP A 173 -7.69 8.08 16.38
CA TRP A 173 -6.56 7.45 15.70
C TRP A 173 -6.88 5.99 15.37
N PRO A 174 -6.51 5.48 14.16
CA PRO A 174 -6.74 4.09 13.80
C PRO A 174 -6.10 3.11 14.78
N GLY A 175 -6.76 2.00 15.01
CA GLY A 175 -6.23 0.93 15.86
C GLY A 175 -5.07 0.18 15.20
N ASN A 176 -5.08 0.09 13.86
CA ASN A 176 -4.01 -0.47 13.04
C ASN A 176 -3.90 0.35 11.75
N GLU A 177 -2.88 1.17 11.66
CA GLU A 177 -2.68 2.13 10.59
C GLU A 177 -2.59 1.43 9.22
N HIS A 178 -3.37 1.89 8.23
CA HIS A 178 -3.39 1.33 6.89
C HIS A 178 -3.80 2.35 5.82
N GLY A 179 -2.98 2.45 4.78
CA GLY A 179 -3.18 3.39 3.68
C GLY A 179 -2.83 4.84 4.04
N ILE A 180 -1.97 5.46 3.25
CA ILE A 180 -1.64 6.88 3.31
C ILE A 180 -1.66 7.46 1.90
N TYR A 181 -2.18 8.67 1.78
CA TYR A 181 -2.22 9.43 0.54
C TYR A 181 -2.08 10.93 0.82
N VAL A 182 -1.33 11.63 -0.02
CA VAL A 182 -1.23 13.10 0.03
C VAL A 182 -1.91 13.66 -1.21
N ASP A 183 -2.93 14.48 -1.02
CA ASP A 183 -3.68 15.04 -2.13
C ASP A 183 -3.01 16.27 -2.76
N ALA A 184 -3.53 16.73 -3.90
CA ALA A 184 -2.97 17.86 -4.64
C ALA A 184 -3.02 19.20 -3.86
N ASN A 185 -3.71 19.25 -2.73
CA ASN A 185 -3.80 20.40 -1.82
C ASN A 185 -2.96 20.20 -0.55
N ASP A 186 -2.01 19.25 -0.58
CA ASP A 186 -1.11 18.92 0.53
C ASP A 186 -1.84 18.47 1.81
N ASN A 187 -2.97 17.80 1.66
CA ASN A 187 -3.61 17.14 2.79
C ASN A 187 -3.17 15.67 2.86
N VAL A 188 -2.85 15.23 4.05
CA VAL A 188 -2.47 13.85 4.36
C VAL A 188 -3.72 13.08 4.79
N TRP A 189 -4.03 12.02 4.05
CA TRP A 189 -5.14 11.13 4.34
C TRP A 189 -4.61 9.81 4.86
N ILE A 190 -5.17 9.32 5.96
CA ILE A 190 -4.81 8.02 6.54
C ILE A 190 -6.06 7.21 6.86
N GLY A 191 -5.93 5.90 6.81
CA GLY A 191 -6.97 4.95 7.21
C GLY A 191 -6.45 3.94 8.21
N GLY A 192 -7.25 2.90 8.45
CA GLY A 192 -6.90 1.80 9.33
C GLY A 192 -7.70 0.55 9.04
N ASN A 193 -7.16 -0.59 9.46
CA ASN A 193 -7.78 -1.89 9.22
C ASN A 193 -7.95 -2.78 10.46
N THR A 194 -8.11 -2.19 11.65
CA THR A 194 -8.48 -2.95 12.84
C THR A 194 -9.84 -3.59 12.67
N ALA A 195 -9.95 -4.89 12.95
CA ALA A 195 -11.19 -5.64 12.86
C ALA A 195 -12.11 -5.43 14.08
N TYR A 196 -13.43 -5.52 13.86
CA TYR A 196 -14.43 -5.47 14.92
C TYR A 196 -14.29 -6.63 15.91
N GLY A 197 -14.45 -6.31 17.21
CA GLY A 197 -14.42 -7.31 18.27
C GLY A 197 -13.13 -8.10 18.38
N GLY A 198 -12.11 -7.62 17.73
CA GLY A 198 -10.83 -8.27 17.79
C GLY A 198 -10.78 -9.60 17.01
N LYS A 199 -11.78 -10.03 16.24
CA LYS A 199 -11.69 -11.23 15.40
C LYS A 199 -11.05 -10.90 14.06
N PRO A 200 -10.14 -11.76 13.53
CA PRO A 200 -9.68 -11.63 12.16
C PRO A 200 -10.89 -11.73 11.23
N PRO A 201 -10.84 -11.10 10.05
CA PRO A 201 -11.72 -11.47 8.96
C PRO A 201 -11.61 -13.00 8.77
N GLU A 202 -12.72 -13.70 8.59
CA GLU A 202 -12.75 -15.16 8.42
C GLU A 202 -11.89 -15.64 7.22
N GLU A 203 -11.46 -14.70 6.39
CA GLU A 203 -10.61 -14.90 5.21
C GLU A 203 -9.33 -14.07 5.26
N GLY A 204 -8.79 -13.87 6.46
CA GLY A 204 -7.54 -13.14 6.61
C GLY A 204 -6.38 -13.86 5.94
N GLY A 205 -5.73 -13.21 4.99
CA GLY A 205 -4.35 -13.49 4.72
C GLY A 205 -3.49 -13.29 5.97
N ALA A 206 -2.22 -13.57 5.89
CA ALA A 206 -1.29 -13.49 7.02
C ALA A 206 -1.26 -12.10 7.72
N GLU A 207 -1.70 -11.04 7.04
CA GLU A 207 -1.91 -9.71 7.66
C GLU A 207 -3.05 -9.67 8.68
N ALA A 208 -4.07 -10.54 8.52
CA ALA A 208 -5.07 -10.74 9.55
C ALA A 208 -4.57 -11.70 10.63
N ALA A 209 -3.55 -12.47 10.33
CA ALA A 209 -2.88 -13.40 11.23
C ALA A 209 -1.78 -12.76 12.11
N GLY A 210 -1.51 -11.48 11.98
CA GLY A 210 -0.84 -10.68 13.02
C GLY A 210 -1.63 -10.69 14.33
N THR A 211 -2.43 -11.70 14.51
CA THR A 211 -3.40 -11.98 15.52
C THR A 211 -2.87 -13.04 16.48
N GLY A 212 -1.84 -12.69 17.15
CA GLY A 212 -1.68 -13.24 18.48
C GLY A 212 -2.74 -12.71 19.43
N PRO A 213 -2.71 -13.07 20.72
CA PRO A 213 -3.64 -12.55 21.68
C PRO A 213 -3.65 -11.02 21.54
N ARG A 214 -4.79 -10.50 21.07
CA ARG A 214 -4.90 -9.09 20.70
C ARG A 214 -4.70 -8.25 21.90
N ALA A 215 -3.78 -7.40 21.72
CA ALA A 215 -3.51 -6.42 22.70
C ALA A 215 -4.75 -5.60 23.04
N PRO A 216 -4.92 -5.22 24.32
CA PRO A 216 -6.02 -4.39 24.79
C PRO A 216 -6.27 -3.10 24.02
N TRP A 217 -5.30 -2.62 23.24
CA TRP A 217 -5.38 -1.43 22.40
C TRP A 217 -5.99 -1.68 21.01
N ALA A 218 -6.02 -2.93 20.52
CA ALA A 218 -6.75 -3.28 19.31
C ALA A 218 -8.28 -3.12 19.51
N THR A 219 -8.69 -3.01 20.73
CA THR A 219 -10.01 -2.54 21.11
C THR A 219 -9.94 -1.04 21.33
N ASN A 220 -9.99 -0.24 20.24
CA ASN A 220 -10.62 1.03 20.49
C ASN A 220 -12.03 0.66 21.00
N LYS A 221 -12.49 1.29 22.04
CA LYS A 221 -13.83 1.02 22.63
C LYS A 221 -14.97 1.18 21.61
N LEU A 222 -14.63 1.54 20.37
CA LEU A 222 -15.51 1.87 19.26
C LEU A 222 -15.61 0.75 18.21
N GLY A 223 -14.81 -0.34 18.31
CA GLY A 223 -14.87 -1.45 17.36
C GLY A 223 -13.85 -1.37 16.23
N ALA A 224 -14.21 -1.79 15.02
CA ALA A 224 -13.34 -1.76 13.84
C ALA A 224 -13.03 -0.33 13.36
N ASP A 225 -11.94 -0.18 12.58
CA ASP A 225 -11.66 1.07 11.89
C ASP A 225 -12.67 1.24 10.74
N GLY A 226 -13.60 2.18 10.92
CA GLY A 226 -14.70 2.45 9.97
C GLY A 226 -14.61 3.85 9.37
N PHE A 227 -13.44 4.45 9.37
CA PHE A 227 -13.23 5.84 8.99
C PHE A 227 -11.85 6.04 8.37
N ILE A 228 -11.70 7.18 7.72
CA ILE A 228 -10.42 7.76 7.31
C ILE A 228 -10.28 9.15 7.91
N LEU A 229 -9.05 9.60 8.10
CA LEU A 229 -8.72 10.89 8.67
C LEU A 229 -7.98 11.75 7.66
N LYS A 230 -8.24 13.06 7.70
CA LYS A 230 -7.56 14.07 6.91
C LYS A 230 -6.82 15.04 7.83
N PHE A 231 -5.57 15.30 7.53
CA PHE A 231 -4.68 16.24 8.21
C PHE A 231 -4.07 17.21 7.21
N ASP A 232 -3.44 18.30 7.67
CA ASP A 232 -2.43 18.96 6.87
C ASP A 232 -1.07 18.27 7.01
N MET A 233 -0.05 18.77 6.31
CA MET A 233 1.29 18.16 6.32
C MET A 233 1.95 18.20 7.72
N ASP A 234 1.58 19.15 8.56
CA ASP A 234 2.11 19.28 9.93
C ASP A 234 1.31 18.45 10.94
N GLY A 235 0.35 17.67 10.47
CA GLY A 235 -0.46 16.79 11.30
C GLY A 235 -1.63 17.47 12.01
N ASN A 236 -2.04 18.69 11.62
CA ASN A 236 -3.23 19.29 12.19
C ASN A 236 -4.48 18.62 11.62
N PHE A 237 -5.33 18.09 12.48
CA PHE A 237 -6.56 17.42 12.11
C PHE A 237 -7.51 18.34 11.36
N LYS A 238 -8.05 17.88 10.25
CA LYS A 238 -9.01 18.62 9.42
C LYS A 238 -10.39 17.99 9.41
N MET A 239 -10.46 16.66 9.25
CA MET A 239 -11.75 16.00 9.05
C MET A 239 -11.64 14.49 9.28
N ARG A 240 -12.75 13.89 9.73
CA ARG A 240 -12.98 12.44 9.67
C ARG A 240 -14.11 12.17 8.68
N VAL A 241 -13.93 11.19 7.83
CA VAL A 241 -14.94 10.62 6.95
C VAL A 241 -15.23 9.19 7.42
N GLY A 242 -16.49 8.86 7.61
CA GLY A 242 -16.87 7.56 8.14
C GLY A 242 -17.31 7.60 9.59
N GLY A 243 -17.37 6.46 10.22
CA GLY A 243 -17.89 6.32 11.58
C GLY A 243 -17.49 5.01 12.23
N THR A 244 -18.23 4.61 13.25
CA THR A 244 -18.04 3.32 13.90
C THR A 244 -18.92 2.29 13.21
N PRO A 245 -18.35 1.26 12.57
CA PRO A 245 -19.14 0.24 11.92
C PRO A 245 -19.84 -0.65 12.95
N HIS A 246 -21.04 -1.05 12.64
CA HIS A 246 -21.86 -1.94 13.46
C HIS A 246 -22.21 -3.26 12.77
N ALA A 247 -22.04 -3.35 11.46
CA ALA A 247 -22.21 -4.56 10.67
C ALA A 247 -21.43 -4.43 9.34
N PHE A 248 -21.13 -5.57 8.73
CA PHE A 248 -20.65 -5.60 7.35
C PHE A 248 -21.82 -5.35 6.42
N ASP A 249 -21.81 -4.29 5.69
CA ASP A 249 -22.70 -4.08 4.57
C ASP A 249 -22.04 -3.24 3.49
N SER A 250 -21.65 -3.91 2.42
CA SER A 250 -21.03 -3.25 1.27
C SER A 250 -21.97 -2.32 0.50
N ASN A 251 -23.25 -2.28 0.85
CA ASN A 251 -24.23 -1.34 0.30
C ASN A 251 -24.59 -0.17 1.21
N ASP A 252 -24.03 -0.10 2.42
CA ASP A 252 -24.24 1.04 3.31
C ASP A 252 -23.82 2.36 2.63
N LYS A 253 -24.66 3.37 2.76
CA LYS A 253 -24.50 4.68 2.13
C LYS A 253 -24.35 5.82 3.12
N ASP A 254 -24.71 5.56 4.36
CA ASP A 254 -24.75 6.52 5.45
C ASP A 254 -24.25 5.88 6.76
N GLY A 255 -24.65 6.40 7.89
CA GLY A 255 -24.24 5.90 9.20
C GLY A 255 -22.97 6.52 9.75
N GLY A 256 -22.17 7.20 8.93
CA GLY A 256 -21.04 8.00 9.37
C GLY A 256 -21.47 9.41 9.80
N ILE A 257 -20.51 10.18 10.30
CA ILE A 257 -20.76 11.57 10.69
C ILE A 257 -21.02 12.47 9.46
N ASN A 258 -21.88 13.45 9.61
CA ASN A 258 -22.17 14.46 8.59
C ASN A 258 -22.66 13.90 7.24
N GLY A 259 -23.34 12.74 7.24
CA GLY A 259 -23.78 12.09 6.00
C GLY A 259 -22.66 11.46 5.19
N THR A 260 -21.57 11.10 5.84
CA THR A 260 -20.50 10.30 5.29
C THR A 260 -20.90 8.81 5.31
N PRO A 261 -20.32 7.96 4.45
CA PRO A 261 -20.52 6.51 4.57
C PRO A 261 -19.82 5.98 5.82
N VAL A 262 -20.25 4.82 6.31
CA VAL A 262 -19.45 4.01 7.23
C VAL A 262 -18.58 3.09 6.40
N PHE A 263 -17.29 3.06 6.69
CA PHE A 263 -16.38 2.08 6.12
C PHE A 263 -16.28 0.86 7.03
N TYR A 264 -15.71 -0.20 6.50
CA TYR A 264 -15.31 -1.32 7.31
C TYR A 264 -13.90 -1.77 6.95
N GLN A 265 -12.90 -1.28 7.70
CA GLN A 265 -11.49 -1.52 7.48
C GLN A 265 -11.01 -1.04 6.09
N PRO A 266 -11.05 0.27 5.82
CA PRO A 266 -10.59 0.83 4.55
C PRO A 266 -9.09 0.56 4.35
N ALA A 267 -8.73 0.22 3.11
CA ALA A 267 -7.38 -0.22 2.76
C ALA A 267 -6.56 0.86 2.06
N ASP A 268 -7.16 1.64 1.15
CA ASP A 268 -6.43 2.64 0.35
C ASP A 268 -7.33 3.83 0.00
N ILE A 269 -6.70 4.94 -0.30
CA ILE A 269 -7.33 6.25 -0.48
C ILE A 269 -6.71 6.94 -1.67
N VAL A 270 -7.52 7.59 -2.49
CA VAL A 270 -7.06 8.51 -3.53
C VAL A 270 -8.08 9.64 -3.73
N VAL A 271 -7.60 10.85 -3.97
CA VAL A 271 -8.43 12.01 -4.35
C VAL A 271 -8.16 12.35 -5.81
N ASP A 272 -9.20 12.41 -6.62
CA ASP A 272 -9.11 12.89 -7.99
C ASP A 272 -8.96 14.43 -8.00
N PRO A 273 -7.81 14.97 -8.41
CA PRO A 273 -7.58 16.40 -8.37
C PRO A 273 -8.48 17.19 -9.33
N ALA A 274 -8.98 16.56 -10.39
CA ALA A 274 -9.84 17.19 -11.38
C ALA A 274 -11.29 17.37 -10.90
N THR A 275 -11.78 16.48 -10.06
CA THR A 275 -13.19 16.50 -9.61
C THR A 275 -13.35 16.66 -8.12
N ASN A 276 -12.25 16.67 -7.37
CA ASN A 276 -12.23 16.66 -5.90
C ASN A 276 -13.04 15.50 -5.28
N ARG A 277 -13.12 14.38 -6.01
CA ARG A 277 -13.75 13.16 -5.51
C ARG A 277 -12.73 12.30 -4.78
N LEU A 278 -13.14 11.86 -3.62
CA LEU A 278 -12.43 10.91 -2.78
C LEU A 278 -12.88 9.50 -3.17
N TYR A 279 -11.94 8.63 -3.45
CA TYR A 279 -12.18 7.21 -3.67
C TYR A 279 -11.51 6.40 -2.57
N VAL A 280 -12.25 5.51 -1.95
CA VAL A 280 -11.77 4.68 -0.84
C VAL A 280 -11.96 3.21 -1.19
N ALA A 281 -10.89 2.44 -1.14
CA ALA A 281 -10.96 0.99 -1.19
C ALA A 281 -11.44 0.49 0.19
N ASP A 282 -12.74 0.31 0.35
CA ASP A 282 -13.38 -0.18 1.56
C ASP A 282 -13.42 -1.71 1.50
N GLY A 283 -12.26 -2.33 1.84
CA GLY A 283 -11.95 -3.65 1.31
C GLY A 283 -11.60 -4.77 2.27
N TYR A 284 -11.11 -4.52 3.49
CA TYR A 284 -10.81 -5.63 4.42
C TYR A 284 -12.06 -6.21 5.07
N GLY A 285 -13.07 -5.38 5.32
CA GLY A 285 -14.35 -5.83 5.83
C GLY A 285 -15.45 -5.81 4.78
N ASN A 286 -15.58 -4.70 4.05
CA ASN A 286 -16.49 -4.53 2.92
C ASN A 286 -15.82 -4.90 1.57
N ARG A 287 -16.57 -4.79 0.47
CA ARG A 287 -16.16 -5.26 -0.87
C ARG A 287 -16.51 -4.25 -1.96
N ARG A 288 -16.04 -3.01 -1.78
CA ARG A 288 -16.44 -1.92 -2.64
C ARG A 288 -15.36 -0.84 -2.76
N ILE A 289 -15.53 0.00 -3.76
CA ILE A 289 -14.94 1.32 -3.81
C ILE A 289 -16.04 2.32 -3.47
N VAL A 290 -15.83 3.15 -2.45
CA VAL A 290 -16.72 4.25 -2.08
C VAL A 290 -16.23 5.53 -2.75
N ILE A 291 -17.17 6.32 -3.24
CA ILE A 291 -16.95 7.66 -3.81
C ILE A 291 -17.60 8.68 -2.88
N ALA A 292 -16.81 9.66 -2.45
CA ALA A 292 -17.28 10.74 -1.60
C ALA A 292 -16.70 12.10 -2.07
N ASP A 293 -17.18 13.20 -1.53
CA ASP A 293 -16.61 14.51 -1.75
C ASP A 293 -15.43 14.75 -0.79
N ALA A 294 -14.25 15.09 -1.31
CA ALA A 294 -13.03 15.23 -0.51
C ALA A 294 -13.01 16.49 0.40
N THR A 295 -13.95 17.44 0.21
CA THR A 295 -14.09 18.62 1.07
C THR A 295 -15.02 18.36 2.25
N THR A 296 -16.13 17.67 1.99
CA THR A 296 -17.23 17.51 2.95
C THR A 296 -17.32 16.10 3.52
N GLY A 297 -16.70 15.12 2.89
CA GLY A 297 -16.83 13.70 3.19
C GLY A 297 -18.17 13.09 2.75
N LYS A 298 -19.09 13.86 2.16
CA LYS A 298 -20.43 13.39 1.79
C LYS A 298 -20.36 12.29 0.74
N TYR A 299 -21.16 11.27 0.94
CA TYR A 299 -21.34 10.17 0.02
C TYR A 299 -21.84 10.63 -1.36
N ILE A 300 -21.25 10.07 -2.42
CA ILE A 300 -21.63 10.28 -3.81
C ILE A 300 -22.12 8.98 -4.46
N GLY A 301 -21.41 7.87 -4.20
CA GLY A 301 -21.73 6.58 -4.78
C GLY A 301 -20.77 5.49 -4.33
N HIS A 302 -20.99 4.27 -4.75
CA HIS A 302 -20.05 3.16 -4.59
C HIS A 302 -20.25 2.13 -5.69
N PHE A 303 -19.26 1.27 -5.89
CA PHE A 303 -19.34 0.16 -6.84
C PHE A 303 -18.54 -1.03 -6.38
N GLY A 304 -18.96 -2.20 -6.79
CA GLY A 304 -18.24 -3.47 -6.64
C GLY A 304 -17.57 -3.90 -7.93
N ALA A 305 -17.20 -5.17 -8.01
CA ALA A 305 -16.59 -5.76 -9.19
C ALA A 305 -17.47 -5.57 -10.44
N TYR A 306 -16.82 -5.33 -11.57
CA TYR A 306 -17.46 -5.05 -12.87
C TYR A 306 -18.39 -3.83 -12.86
N GLY A 307 -18.28 -2.95 -11.86
CA GLY A 307 -19.16 -1.80 -11.66
C GLY A 307 -20.55 -2.14 -11.11
N ASN A 308 -20.78 -3.40 -10.75
CA ASN A 308 -22.02 -3.84 -10.14
C ASN A 308 -22.24 -3.17 -8.77
N ASN A 309 -23.48 -3.13 -8.33
CA ASN A 309 -23.73 -2.97 -6.91
C ASN A 309 -23.07 -4.12 -6.16
N PRO A 310 -22.36 -3.85 -5.05
CA PRO A 310 -21.91 -4.90 -4.15
C PRO A 310 -23.10 -5.76 -3.72
N VAL A 311 -22.84 -7.04 -3.47
CA VAL A 311 -23.82 -7.88 -2.82
C VAL A 311 -23.73 -7.63 -1.32
N ASP A 312 -24.88 -7.55 -0.65
CA ASP A 312 -24.93 -7.61 0.80
C ASP A 312 -24.24 -8.90 1.28
N ASP A 313 -23.18 -8.74 2.04
CA ASP A 313 -22.35 -9.87 2.47
C ASP A 313 -23.17 -10.86 3.30
N ALA A 314 -24.10 -10.38 4.13
CA ALA A 314 -24.99 -11.24 4.90
C ALA A 314 -25.96 -11.99 4.00
N ALA A 315 -26.55 -11.32 3.00
CA ALA A 315 -27.46 -11.94 2.02
C ALA A 315 -26.72 -12.90 1.08
N ALA A 316 -25.48 -12.60 0.70
CA ALA A 316 -24.65 -13.48 -0.11
C ALA A 316 -24.27 -14.76 0.65
N LYS A 317 -23.90 -14.64 1.90
CA LYS A 317 -23.62 -15.77 2.80
C LYS A 317 -24.88 -16.62 3.03
N ALA A 318 -26.01 -15.99 3.33
CA ALA A 318 -27.28 -16.69 3.52
C ALA A 318 -27.77 -17.40 2.25
N ALA A 319 -27.45 -16.84 1.08
CA ALA A 319 -27.78 -17.44 -0.23
C ALA A 319 -26.76 -18.50 -0.69
N GLY A 320 -25.74 -18.82 0.13
CA GLY A 320 -24.68 -19.76 -0.23
C GLY A 320 -23.79 -19.31 -1.39
N ARG A 321 -23.76 -18.00 -1.66
CA ARG A 321 -22.95 -17.42 -2.76
C ARG A 321 -21.59 -16.94 -2.33
N TRP A 322 -21.29 -17.08 -1.08
CA TRP A 322 -20.04 -16.72 -0.45
C TRP A 322 -19.22 -17.97 -0.09
N PRO A 323 -17.95 -18.07 -0.43
CA PRO A 323 -17.07 -17.27 -1.32
C PRO A 323 -17.09 -17.72 -2.79
N ASP A 324 -18.07 -18.49 -3.23
CA ASP A 324 -17.94 -19.38 -4.37
C ASP A 324 -18.90 -19.08 -5.52
N ASP A 325 -18.70 -17.94 -6.20
CA ASP A 325 -19.20 -17.80 -7.57
C ASP A 325 -18.63 -18.90 -8.50
N LEU A 326 -17.47 -19.44 -8.19
CA LEU A 326 -16.81 -20.54 -8.91
C LEU A 326 -17.51 -21.89 -8.66
N ALA A 327 -17.99 -22.17 -7.45
CA ALA A 327 -18.78 -23.36 -7.15
C ALA A 327 -20.14 -23.39 -7.87
N ALA A 328 -20.64 -22.22 -8.30
CA ALA A 328 -21.85 -22.09 -9.11
C ALA A 328 -21.58 -22.30 -10.62
N GLY A 329 -20.40 -22.78 -11.02
CA GLY A 329 -20.04 -23.01 -12.42
C GLY A 329 -19.66 -21.74 -13.20
N ARG A 330 -19.46 -20.61 -12.53
CA ARG A 330 -18.97 -19.38 -13.16
C ARG A 330 -17.45 -19.44 -13.37
N THR A 331 -16.99 -18.98 -14.51
CA THR A 331 -15.55 -18.94 -14.86
C THR A 331 -14.81 -17.77 -14.21
N LYS A 332 -15.54 -16.78 -13.63
CA LYS A 332 -14.96 -15.59 -13.01
C LYS A 332 -15.72 -15.23 -11.73
N PRO A 333 -15.03 -14.79 -10.65
CA PRO A 333 -15.71 -14.22 -9.49
C PRO A 333 -16.35 -12.88 -9.86
N MET A 334 -17.68 -12.77 -9.67
CA MET A 334 -18.46 -11.59 -10.03
C MET A 334 -18.48 -10.50 -8.95
N PHE A 335 -17.86 -10.76 -7.81
CA PHE A 335 -17.73 -9.85 -6.69
C PHE A 335 -16.27 -9.59 -6.39
N PHE A 336 -15.98 -8.43 -5.81
CA PHE A 336 -14.70 -8.24 -5.16
C PHE A 336 -14.56 -9.20 -3.98
N ARG A 337 -13.34 -9.63 -3.71
CA ARG A 337 -13.03 -10.47 -2.55
C ARG A 337 -12.12 -9.71 -1.59
N ASN A 338 -12.34 -9.87 -0.30
CA ASN A 338 -11.51 -9.25 0.72
C ASN A 338 -10.04 -9.73 0.66
N PRO A 339 -9.08 -8.78 0.75
CA PRO A 339 -9.34 -7.36 0.73
C PRO A 339 -9.40 -6.78 -0.71
N VAL A 340 -10.28 -5.77 -0.92
CA VAL A 340 -10.12 -4.82 -2.03
C VAL A 340 -9.06 -3.82 -1.58
N HIS A 341 -7.84 -3.98 -2.05
CA HIS A 341 -6.67 -3.47 -1.33
C HIS A 341 -6.14 -2.14 -1.81
N CYS A 342 -6.32 -1.79 -3.07
CA CYS A 342 -5.89 -0.51 -3.56
C CYS A 342 -6.84 0.10 -4.60
N VAL A 343 -6.80 1.43 -4.72
CA VAL A 343 -7.47 2.21 -5.76
C VAL A 343 -6.54 3.32 -6.24
N LYS A 344 -6.32 3.42 -7.55
CA LYS A 344 -5.48 4.45 -8.18
C LYS A 344 -6.17 5.05 -9.38
N ILE A 345 -5.90 6.32 -9.66
CA ILE A 345 -6.50 7.06 -10.79
C ILE A 345 -5.38 7.49 -11.72
N ALA A 346 -5.47 7.10 -12.98
CA ALA A 346 -4.53 7.50 -14.02
C ALA A 346 -4.94 8.85 -14.65
N ASN A 347 -3.98 9.53 -15.29
CA ASN A 347 -4.17 10.84 -15.93
C ASN A 347 -5.25 10.83 -17.03
N ASP A 348 -5.50 9.68 -17.65
CA ASP A 348 -6.56 9.50 -18.66
C ASP A 348 -7.97 9.24 -18.06
N GLY A 349 -8.10 9.30 -16.74
CA GLY A 349 -9.37 9.08 -16.04
C GLY A 349 -9.73 7.63 -15.82
N ARG A 350 -8.82 6.70 -16.03
CA ARG A 350 -9.02 5.29 -15.68
C ARG A 350 -8.77 5.08 -14.18
N ILE A 351 -9.67 4.38 -13.54
CA ILE A 351 -9.54 3.93 -12.14
C ILE A 351 -9.08 2.48 -12.17
N TYR A 352 -8.03 2.19 -11.43
CA TYR A 352 -7.48 0.84 -11.27
C TYR A 352 -7.73 0.37 -9.84
N VAL A 353 -8.23 -0.84 -9.69
CA VAL A 353 -8.60 -1.44 -8.40
C VAL A 353 -7.85 -2.75 -8.20
N CYS A 354 -7.17 -2.89 -7.06
CA CYS A 354 -6.61 -4.16 -6.61
C CYS A 354 -7.70 -5.01 -5.95
N ASP A 355 -8.25 -5.95 -6.67
CA ASP A 355 -9.10 -7.00 -6.12
C ASP A 355 -8.18 -8.15 -5.65
N ARG A 356 -7.44 -7.87 -4.56
CA ARG A 356 -6.36 -8.69 -4.04
C ARG A 356 -6.82 -10.10 -3.72
N GLY A 357 -7.96 -10.23 -3.06
CA GLY A 357 -8.50 -11.53 -2.69
C GLY A 357 -8.88 -12.43 -3.89
N ASN A 358 -9.00 -11.84 -5.08
CA ASN A 358 -9.22 -12.55 -6.34
C ASN A 358 -7.98 -12.59 -7.25
N ASP A 359 -6.83 -12.13 -6.80
CA ASP A 359 -5.58 -12.09 -7.60
C ASP A 359 -5.72 -11.33 -8.93
N ARG A 360 -6.43 -10.20 -8.94
CA ARG A 360 -6.67 -9.44 -10.16
C ARG A 360 -6.66 -7.93 -9.96
N ILE A 361 -6.49 -7.24 -11.09
CA ILE A 361 -6.75 -5.81 -11.24
C ILE A 361 -8.01 -5.65 -12.08
N GLN A 362 -8.89 -4.74 -11.69
CA GLN A 362 -9.99 -4.28 -12.53
C GLN A 362 -9.84 -2.80 -12.86
N VAL A 363 -10.22 -2.42 -14.08
CA VAL A 363 -10.11 -1.06 -14.61
C VAL A 363 -11.49 -0.51 -14.90
N PHE A 364 -11.72 0.74 -14.47
CA PHE A 364 -12.99 1.44 -14.65
C PHE A 364 -12.78 2.81 -15.28
N ASP A 365 -13.80 3.35 -15.89
CA ASP A 365 -13.83 4.71 -16.43
C ASP A 365 -14.53 5.66 -15.45
N LYS A 366 -13.77 6.58 -14.85
CA LYS A 366 -14.33 7.55 -13.89
C LYS A 366 -15.37 8.49 -14.52
N ASN A 367 -15.32 8.66 -15.85
CA ASN A 367 -16.23 9.52 -16.59
C ASN A 367 -17.53 8.81 -17.01
N SER A 368 -17.63 7.50 -16.76
CA SER A 368 -18.86 6.77 -17.03
C SER A 368 -20.01 7.31 -16.16
N PRO A 369 -21.14 7.68 -16.75
CA PRO A 369 -22.30 8.17 -15.98
C PRO A 369 -22.94 7.09 -15.10
N GLN A 370 -22.58 5.84 -15.30
CA GLN A 370 -23.10 4.69 -14.56
C GLN A 370 -22.22 4.32 -13.34
N LEU A 371 -20.94 4.71 -13.34
CA LEU A 371 -20.03 4.33 -12.26
C LEU A 371 -20.46 4.96 -10.93
N GLY A 372 -20.54 4.13 -9.90
CA GLY A 372 -20.96 4.56 -8.56
C GLY A 372 -22.47 4.72 -8.40
N LYS A 373 -23.27 4.38 -9.41
CA LYS A 373 -24.74 4.32 -9.36
C LYS A 373 -25.21 2.86 -9.38
N PRO A 374 -26.46 2.59 -8.95
CA PRO A 374 -27.05 1.26 -9.10
C PRO A 374 -26.92 0.77 -10.54
N CYS A 375 -26.19 -0.31 -10.73
CA CYS A 375 -25.90 -0.88 -12.05
C CYS A 375 -25.78 -2.40 -11.97
N SER A 376 -26.12 -3.10 -13.05
CA SER A 376 -26.00 -4.55 -13.17
C SER A 376 -25.22 -4.92 -14.43
N ASN A 377 -24.12 -5.62 -14.22
CA ASN A 377 -23.24 -6.17 -15.26
C ASN A 377 -22.95 -7.64 -14.93
N PRO A 378 -23.94 -8.54 -15.05
CA PRO A 378 -23.85 -9.92 -14.56
C PRO A 378 -22.82 -10.77 -15.31
N ASP A 379 -22.43 -10.36 -16.51
CA ASP A 379 -21.49 -11.10 -17.36
C ASP A 379 -20.09 -10.46 -17.38
N GLY A 380 -19.93 -9.31 -16.70
CA GLY A 380 -18.66 -8.59 -16.66
C GLY A 380 -18.24 -8.05 -18.03
N GLU A 381 -19.20 -7.52 -18.79
CA GLU A 381 -18.94 -6.95 -20.11
C GLU A 381 -18.25 -5.59 -20.01
N ALA A 382 -17.19 -5.40 -20.79
CA ALA A 382 -16.56 -4.09 -20.95
C ALA A 382 -17.53 -3.05 -21.54
N GLY A 383 -17.44 -1.81 -21.04
CA GLY A 383 -18.34 -0.71 -21.43
C GLY A 383 -19.64 -0.63 -20.62
N LYS A 384 -20.01 -1.66 -19.87
CA LYS A 384 -21.15 -1.63 -18.94
C LYS A 384 -20.72 -1.21 -17.54
N CYS A 385 -21.55 -0.46 -16.85
CA CYS A 385 -21.37 -0.01 -15.47
C CYS A 385 -20.03 0.71 -15.21
N GLY A 386 -19.40 1.26 -16.24
CA GLY A 386 -18.08 1.87 -16.18
C GLY A 386 -16.91 0.90 -16.18
N PHE A 387 -17.14 -0.40 -16.22
CA PHE A 387 -16.08 -1.41 -16.32
C PHE A 387 -15.39 -1.37 -17.69
N VAL A 388 -14.06 -1.46 -17.71
CA VAL A 388 -13.23 -1.39 -18.92
C VAL A 388 -12.54 -2.71 -19.22
N GLY A 389 -11.98 -3.35 -18.20
CA GLY A 389 -11.23 -4.58 -18.38
C GLY A 389 -10.59 -5.06 -17.06
N GLU A 390 -9.98 -6.21 -17.13
CA GLU A 390 -9.30 -6.83 -15.99
C GLU A 390 -8.05 -7.60 -16.42
N GLN A 391 -7.16 -7.84 -15.48
CA GLN A 391 -6.01 -8.71 -15.62
C GLN A 391 -5.77 -9.48 -14.32
N TRP A 392 -5.60 -10.78 -14.47
CA TRP A 392 -5.19 -11.66 -13.38
C TRP A 392 -3.69 -11.57 -13.14
N ILE A 393 -3.29 -11.58 -11.88
CA ILE A 393 -1.89 -11.43 -11.47
C ILE A 393 -1.43 -12.74 -10.83
N SER A 394 -0.48 -13.44 -11.49
CA SER A 394 0.14 -14.68 -10.97
C SER A 394 -0.83 -15.80 -10.57
N ARG A 395 -2.02 -15.81 -11.14
CA ARG A 395 -3.02 -16.82 -10.83
C ARG A 395 -2.64 -18.18 -11.44
N LYS A 396 -2.40 -19.16 -10.60
CA LYS A 396 -2.00 -20.51 -11.05
C LYS A 396 -3.17 -21.35 -11.54
N THR A 397 -4.37 -21.12 -11.02
CA THR A 397 -5.58 -21.81 -11.44
C THR A 397 -6.78 -20.84 -11.36
N GLU A 398 -7.77 -21.04 -12.23
CA GLU A 398 -9.00 -20.22 -12.20
C GLU A 398 -9.86 -20.49 -10.94
N THR A 399 -9.61 -21.58 -10.25
CA THR A 399 -10.44 -22.09 -9.17
C THR A 399 -9.95 -21.75 -7.78
N LEU A 400 -8.65 -21.48 -7.60
CA LEU A 400 -8.06 -21.23 -6.28
C LEU A 400 -7.22 -19.95 -6.32
N PRO A 401 -7.66 -18.87 -5.68
CA PRO A 401 -6.83 -17.70 -5.51
C PRO A 401 -5.58 -18.03 -4.70
N VAL A 402 -4.49 -17.34 -5.01
CA VAL A 402 -3.24 -17.47 -4.26
C VAL A 402 -3.33 -16.62 -3.00
N MET A 403 -3.18 -17.23 -1.85
CA MET A 403 -3.19 -16.51 -0.56
C MET A 403 -1.80 -16.00 -0.21
N PRO A 404 -1.67 -14.80 0.34
CA PRO A 404 -2.69 -13.85 0.78
C PRO A 404 -3.26 -12.94 -0.31
N GLY A 405 -2.98 -13.22 -1.57
CA GLY A 405 -3.43 -12.47 -2.74
C GLY A 405 -2.31 -11.63 -3.38
N THR A 406 -2.29 -11.59 -4.71
CA THR A 406 -1.12 -11.14 -5.48
C THR A 406 -1.14 -9.66 -5.85
N ALA A 407 -2.30 -9.04 -6.02
CA ALA A 407 -2.41 -7.63 -6.36
C ALA A 407 -2.55 -6.77 -5.10
N VAL A 408 -1.44 -6.54 -4.37
CA VAL A 408 -1.50 -5.81 -3.09
C VAL A 408 -1.43 -4.30 -3.26
N SER A 409 -0.66 -3.81 -4.21
CA SER A 409 -0.44 -2.38 -4.46
C SER A 409 -0.17 -2.16 -5.93
N MET A 410 -0.42 -0.94 -6.40
CA MET A 410 -0.03 -0.53 -7.74
C MET A 410 0.30 0.95 -7.81
N SER A 411 1.11 1.31 -8.81
CA SER A 411 1.39 2.70 -9.18
C SER A 411 1.74 2.79 -10.65
N PHE A 412 1.73 4.01 -11.18
CA PHE A 412 2.05 4.28 -12.59
C PHE A 412 3.45 4.85 -12.73
N SER A 413 4.11 4.61 -13.87
CA SER A 413 5.34 5.32 -14.21
C SER A 413 5.09 6.83 -14.36
N PRO A 414 6.09 7.69 -14.08
CA PRO A 414 5.91 9.14 -14.10
C PRO A 414 5.90 9.75 -15.50
N ASP A 415 6.17 8.98 -16.55
CA ASP A 415 6.08 9.47 -17.93
C ASP A 415 4.64 9.95 -18.23
N THR A 416 4.51 10.96 -19.09
CA THR A 416 3.22 11.61 -19.40
C THR A 416 2.12 10.64 -19.79
N ALA A 417 2.46 9.54 -20.45
CA ALA A 417 1.53 8.49 -20.84
C ALA A 417 1.22 7.51 -19.69
N GLN A 418 1.98 7.58 -18.59
CA GLN A 418 1.92 6.57 -17.51
C GLN A 418 1.96 5.15 -18.09
N SER A 419 2.94 4.93 -18.97
CA SER A 419 2.93 3.76 -19.86
C SER A 419 3.19 2.43 -19.16
N CYS A 420 3.83 2.46 -18.00
CA CYS A 420 3.99 1.30 -17.12
C CYS A 420 2.97 1.31 -15.97
N LEU A 421 2.53 0.12 -15.58
CA LEU A 421 1.83 -0.13 -14.33
C LEU A 421 2.69 -1.08 -13.49
N TYR A 422 3.14 -0.61 -12.33
CA TYR A 422 3.85 -1.41 -11.34
C TYR A 422 2.85 -2.07 -10.41
N VAL A 423 2.89 -3.39 -10.29
CA VAL A 423 1.97 -4.15 -9.43
C VAL A 423 2.74 -4.96 -8.42
N GLY A 424 2.59 -4.61 -7.16
CA GLY A 424 3.18 -5.36 -6.04
C GLY A 424 2.42 -6.67 -5.80
N ASP A 425 3.19 -7.75 -5.66
CA ASP A 425 2.69 -9.07 -5.32
C ASP A 425 3.32 -9.52 -4.01
N ASN A 426 2.55 -9.56 -2.94
CA ASN A 426 3.04 -9.95 -1.64
C ASN A 426 2.95 -11.46 -1.36
N THR A 427 2.44 -12.24 -2.30
CA THR A 427 2.52 -13.70 -2.27
C THR A 427 3.83 -14.20 -2.84
N ASN A 428 4.21 -13.69 -4.03
CA ASN A 428 5.44 -14.09 -4.72
C ASN A 428 6.61 -13.12 -4.46
N GLN A 429 6.37 -12.05 -3.69
CA GLN A 429 7.39 -11.07 -3.29
C GLN A 429 8.12 -10.46 -4.49
N THR A 430 7.35 -9.95 -5.45
CA THR A 430 7.87 -9.35 -6.68
C THR A 430 6.99 -8.18 -7.11
N ILE A 431 7.52 -7.31 -7.94
CA ILE A 431 6.76 -6.24 -8.61
C ILE A 431 6.67 -6.60 -10.09
N TYR A 432 5.47 -6.80 -10.59
CA TYR A 432 5.23 -6.92 -12.03
C TYR A 432 5.26 -5.55 -12.68
N ILE A 433 5.95 -5.44 -13.79
CA ILE A 433 5.94 -4.27 -14.67
C ILE A 433 5.04 -4.61 -15.84
N LEU A 434 3.87 -3.98 -15.90
CA LEU A 434 2.90 -4.22 -16.95
C LEU A 434 2.87 -3.04 -17.94
N ASN A 435 2.55 -3.33 -19.18
CA ASN A 435 2.09 -2.32 -20.12
C ASN A 435 0.71 -1.84 -19.65
N ARG A 436 0.60 -0.57 -19.23
CA ARG A 436 -0.65 -0.04 -18.67
C ARG A 436 -1.84 -0.11 -19.62
N ARG A 437 -1.61 -0.01 -20.93
CA ARG A 437 -2.69 0.05 -21.93
C ARG A 437 -3.41 -1.29 -22.11
N ASN A 438 -2.66 -2.40 -22.11
CA ASN A 438 -3.18 -3.73 -22.38
C ASN A 438 -3.01 -4.71 -21.20
N LEU A 439 -2.39 -4.25 -20.10
CA LEU A 439 -2.15 -4.98 -18.85
C LEU A 439 -1.29 -6.25 -19.00
N THR A 440 -0.52 -6.37 -20.09
CA THR A 440 0.39 -7.49 -20.30
C THR A 440 1.69 -7.31 -19.53
N GLU A 441 2.30 -8.40 -19.09
CA GLU A 441 3.56 -8.38 -18.35
C GLU A 441 4.74 -8.07 -19.29
N LEU A 442 5.55 -7.10 -18.92
CA LEU A 442 6.77 -6.71 -19.62
C LEU A 442 8.03 -7.18 -18.90
N GLY A 443 7.97 -7.35 -17.60
CA GLY A 443 9.08 -7.79 -16.77
C GLY A 443 8.74 -7.76 -15.29
N ARG A 444 9.71 -8.16 -14.46
CA ARG A 444 9.57 -8.24 -12.99
C ARG A 444 10.75 -7.59 -12.30
N LEU A 445 10.49 -7.00 -11.12
CA LEU A 445 11.51 -6.43 -10.25
C LEU A 445 11.48 -7.12 -8.88
N GLY A 446 12.66 -7.45 -8.36
CA GLY A 446 12.83 -8.04 -7.05
C GLY A 446 12.35 -9.48 -6.93
N LYS A 447 12.58 -10.08 -5.78
CA LYS A 447 12.21 -11.46 -5.44
C LYS A 447 12.14 -11.63 -3.92
N ALA A 448 11.60 -12.75 -3.46
CA ALA A 448 11.52 -13.10 -2.06
C ALA A 448 12.88 -13.09 -1.36
N GLY A 449 12.95 -12.48 -0.18
CA GLY A 449 14.13 -12.47 0.68
C GLY A 449 14.19 -11.23 1.59
N ARG A 450 15.27 -11.14 2.37
CA ARG A 450 15.46 -10.07 3.36
C ARG A 450 16.66 -9.16 3.09
N MET A 451 17.40 -9.42 2.00
CA MET A 451 18.53 -8.59 1.58
C MET A 451 18.03 -7.33 0.88
N ALA A 452 18.89 -6.34 0.71
CA ALA A 452 18.59 -5.16 -0.11
C ALA A 452 18.14 -5.58 -1.51
N GLY A 453 17.06 -4.97 -2.02
CA GLY A 453 16.45 -5.30 -3.31
C GLY A 453 15.58 -6.56 -3.34
N GLN A 454 15.48 -7.28 -2.24
CA GLN A 454 14.53 -8.39 -2.07
C GLN A 454 13.34 -7.92 -1.25
N PHE A 455 12.23 -8.64 -1.28
CA PHE A 455 10.99 -8.31 -0.58
C PHE A 455 10.62 -9.40 0.43
N HIS A 456 10.03 -8.95 1.53
CA HIS A 456 9.41 -9.83 2.50
C HIS A 456 8.15 -9.15 3.04
N TRP A 457 6.98 -9.62 2.62
CA TRP A 457 5.70 -8.95 2.81
C TRP A 457 5.63 -7.60 2.10
N LEU A 458 6.00 -7.58 0.81
CA LEU A 458 5.84 -6.39 -0.03
C LEU A 458 4.40 -5.87 0.06
N HIS A 459 4.25 -4.60 0.40
CA HIS A 459 2.94 -4.01 0.70
C HIS A 459 2.62 -2.78 -0.16
N GLN A 460 3.60 -1.91 -0.40
CA GLN A 460 3.40 -0.70 -1.18
C GLN A 460 4.51 -0.49 -2.20
N VAL A 461 4.12 0.16 -3.30
CA VAL A 461 5.04 0.62 -4.35
C VAL A 461 4.59 2.00 -4.83
N SER A 462 5.53 2.96 -4.92
CA SER A 462 5.26 4.32 -5.40
C SER A 462 6.50 4.91 -6.06
N PRO A 463 6.44 5.44 -7.29
CA PRO A 463 7.54 6.16 -7.92
C PRO A 463 7.53 7.64 -7.55
N ASP A 464 8.71 8.29 -7.66
CA ASP A 464 8.82 9.74 -7.73
C ASP A 464 8.78 10.25 -9.19
N SER A 465 8.89 11.57 -9.36
CA SER A 465 8.83 12.20 -10.68
C SER A 465 10.03 11.86 -11.58
N THR A 466 11.14 11.43 -11.00
CA THR A 466 12.35 11.01 -11.73
C THR A 466 12.30 9.53 -12.14
N GLY A 467 11.35 8.78 -11.59
CA GLY A 467 11.16 7.36 -11.83
C GLY A 467 11.80 6.45 -10.80
N ASP A 468 12.48 6.98 -9.79
CA ASP A 468 12.93 6.18 -8.65
C ASP A 468 11.74 5.54 -7.96
N LEU A 469 11.87 4.29 -7.56
CA LEU A 469 10.77 3.52 -7.02
C LEU A 469 10.96 3.27 -5.52
N TYR A 470 9.94 3.58 -4.74
CA TYR A 470 9.95 3.35 -3.29
C TYR A 470 9.00 2.21 -2.94
N THR A 471 9.44 1.36 -2.03
CA THR A 471 8.68 0.19 -1.60
C THR A 471 8.61 0.10 -0.09
N ALA A 472 7.56 -0.54 0.39
CA ALA A 472 7.37 -0.81 1.81
C ALA A 472 7.01 -2.28 2.03
N ASP A 473 7.61 -2.87 3.05
CA ASP A 473 7.30 -4.20 3.54
C ASP A 473 6.49 -4.09 4.85
N VAL A 474 5.38 -4.80 4.92
CA VAL A 474 4.54 -4.91 6.11
C VAL A 474 4.89 -6.19 6.89
N ASP A 475 4.11 -6.52 7.89
CA ASP A 475 4.26 -7.72 8.72
C ASP A 475 5.70 -7.87 9.24
N THR A 476 6.33 -9.00 9.10
CA THR A 476 7.70 -9.24 9.57
C THR A 476 8.79 -8.62 8.67
N GLY A 477 8.40 -7.92 7.61
CA GLY A 477 9.33 -7.17 6.74
C GLY A 477 9.84 -5.88 7.38
N LYS A 478 8.95 -5.06 7.92
CA LYS A 478 9.24 -3.84 8.71
C LYS A 478 10.30 -2.92 8.10
N ARG A 479 10.20 -2.60 6.82
CA ARG A 479 11.21 -1.76 6.15
C ARG A 479 10.63 -0.98 4.98
N ILE A 480 11.40 0.03 4.55
CA ILE A 480 11.23 0.78 3.33
C ILE A 480 12.50 0.69 2.50
N GLN A 481 12.38 0.71 1.18
CA GLN A 481 13.53 0.67 0.28
C GLN A 481 13.33 1.65 -0.88
N LYS A 482 14.44 2.20 -1.39
CA LYS A 482 14.51 2.99 -2.62
C LYS A 482 15.21 2.19 -3.70
N PHE A 483 14.69 2.26 -4.92
CA PHE A 483 15.30 1.71 -6.12
C PHE A 483 15.55 2.85 -7.09
N LEU A 484 16.80 3.12 -7.38
CA LEU A 484 17.21 4.13 -8.34
C LEU A 484 16.85 3.67 -9.75
N HIS A 485 16.15 4.53 -10.46
CA HIS A 485 15.76 4.31 -11.84
C HIS A 485 16.92 4.61 -12.80
N TYR A 486 17.03 3.80 -13.85
CA TYR A 486 17.88 4.08 -15.00
C TYR A 486 17.27 3.50 -16.28
N GLY A 487 17.75 3.98 -17.43
CA GLY A 487 17.20 3.57 -18.72
C GLY A 487 15.93 4.32 -19.13
N PRO A 488 15.02 3.69 -19.86
CA PRO A 488 13.81 4.36 -20.35
C PRO A 488 12.84 4.70 -19.21
N ALA A 489 12.25 5.89 -19.24
CA ALA A 489 11.29 6.34 -18.22
C ALA A 489 9.93 5.63 -18.31
N GLY A 490 9.62 5.02 -19.43
CA GLY A 490 8.34 4.36 -19.70
C GLY A 490 8.49 2.97 -20.31
N CYS A 491 7.35 2.36 -20.56
CA CYS A 491 7.23 1.01 -21.10
C CYS A 491 6.77 0.98 -22.53
N SER A 492 7.26 -0.01 -23.31
CA SER A 492 6.74 -0.31 -24.64
C SER A 492 6.81 -1.80 -24.95
N GLY A 493 6.04 -2.24 -25.96
CA GLY A 493 5.95 -3.63 -26.40
C GLY A 493 4.67 -4.31 -25.96
N THR A 494 4.42 -5.51 -26.50
CA THR A 494 3.18 -6.25 -26.27
C THR A 494 3.20 -7.08 -24.99
N GLY A 495 4.37 -7.47 -24.51
CA GLY A 495 4.52 -8.26 -23.30
C GLY A 495 4.00 -9.71 -23.41
N PHE A 496 4.02 -10.42 -22.30
CA PHE A 496 3.42 -11.76 -22.15
C PHE A 496 1.90 -11.63 -21.98
N ALA A 497 1.14 -12.52 -22.59
CA ALA A 497 -0.33 -12.50 -22.51
C ALA A 497 -0.84 -12.78 -21.08
N THR A 498 -0.13 -13.57 -20.31
CA THR A 498 -0.47 -13.93 -18.92
C THR A 498 0.57 -13.40 -17.96
N VAL A 499 0.11 -12.77 -16.87
CA VAL A 499 0.98 -12.26 -15.81
C VAL A 499 1.29 -13.39 -14.83
N GLY A 500 2.57 -13.55 -14.50
CA GLY A 500 2.99 -14.55 -13.52
C GLY A 500 3.17 -15.97 -14.08
N GLY A 501 3.26 -16.14 -15.38
CA GLY A 501 3.68 -17.40 -15.98
C GLY A 501 5.03 -17.88 -15.42
N ALA A 502 5.32 -19.18 -15.48
CA ALA A 502 6.60 -19.72 -15.03
C ALA A 502 7.75 -18.97 -15.72
N ALA A 503 8.72 -18.52 -14.93
CA ALA A 503 10.02 -18.17 -15.48
C ALA A 503 10.73 -19.50 -15.80
N ASP A 504 11.06 -19.71 -17.07
CA ASP A 504 11.92 -20.79 -17.49
C ASP A 504 13.33 -20.64 -16.91
#